data_0545739927e18e7743c0a1b7634e1955
#
_entry.id   0545739927e18e7743c0a1b7634e1955
#
_cell.length_a   1.000
_cell.length_b   1.000
_cell.length_c   1.000
_cell.angle_alpha   90.00
_cell.angle_beta   90.00
_cell.angle_gamma   90.00
#
_symmetry.space_group_name_H-M   'P 1'
#
loop_
_entity.id
_entity.type
_entity.pdbx_description
1 polymer ?
#
loop_
_entity_poly.entity_id
_entity_poly.type
_entity_poly.pdbx_seq_one_letter_code
_entity_poly.pdbx_strand_id
1 'polypeptide(L)'
;MRKFITFVLLFVAISPLFSLYTRFKVWAAPIPPGVYLGGLELSTLKDPADIRHHVERIYQEPIGLYFGGKRLPLLSEEVDFYVDVDQMMHEATGYLEGTTFLDIAVREALGFAQQRRDVPVRFTVNVEKLRAWLTTVAATQNSVPTLSRALPPKQEWDDGMAAAALPDGYVGTFEQDWIWQAGEPGYTLDVEASIPLAVAALTAKEDRTAALVLVEQASPPPTIDALARTLDNYTADFPGFAALYIHDLTTDEEVNVDADIAFSGMSTLKIGIVAAVMQKLDGGIRANDPVSRDVGLWIDYALGESNNHAANQLLSWLGDGNVRTGTQRFTEFMHSLGFVNTYMQSGYDVDVQLPQIPTAANQRDDWDTNPDPNLQSTPAEMGRLLSAVYECSQGQGIIIEKYGETITPAECETILFYMSHDQFQEMLWGGLPDIPNAWIVHKHGFAYESHSDVALIWGPTGPYVVSFFVYRAGWMDWATSNSRMKGVSRATWRFFEFRQKQLALTTPPPHILSPPPGYVQIHDDYKPVVSTGGK
;
A
#
# COMPACT_ATOMS: atom_id res chain seq x y z
N MET A 1 -49.03 26.85 -88.00
CA MET A 1 -48.19 25.62 -87.74
C MET A 1 -46.70 25.88 -87.97
N ARG A 2 -46.24 26.45 -89.04
CA ARG A 2 -44.79 26.66 -89.30
C ARG A 2 -44.06 27.53 -88.23
N LYS A 3 -44.65 28.62 -87.73
CA LYS A 3 -44.09 29.46 -86.66
C LYS A 3 -44.02 28.79 -85.30
N PHE A 4 -44.94 27.88 -85.02
CA PHE A 4 -44.94 27.14 -83.79
C PHE A 4 -43.83 26.05 -83.75
N ILE A 5 -43.64 25.39 -84.92
CA ILE A 5 -42.59 24.37 -85.07
C ILE A 5 -41.18 25.01 -84.94
N THR A 6 -41.03 26.22 -85.54
CA THR A 6 -39.76 26.99 -85.46
C THR A 6 -39.49 27.41 -84.02
N PHE A 7 -40.50 27.81 -83.24
CA PHE A 7 -40.34 28.18 -81.82
C PHE A 7 -40.00 26.96 -80.94
N VAL A 8 -40.66 25.83 -81.19
CA VAL A 8 -40.34 24.60 -80.48
C VAL A 8 -38.92 24.10 -80.78
N LEU A 9 -38.50 24.17 -82.06
CA LEU A 9 -37.14 23.78 -82.45
C LEU A 9 -36.08 24.71 -81.87
N LEU A 10 -36.38 26.01 -81.78
CA LEU A 10 -35.48 26.98 -81.16
C LEU A 10 -35.40 26.78 -79.69
N PHE A 11 -36.51 26.49 -79.03
CA PHE A 11 -36.52 26.19 -77.55
C PHE A 11 -35.78 24.92 -77.26
N VAL A 12 -35.95 23.88 -78.08
CA VAL A 12 -35.25 22.61 -77.94
C VAL A 12 -33.75 22.75 -78.17
N ALA A 13 -33.35 23.67 -79.07
CA ALA A 13 -31.92 23.93 -79.29
C ALA A 13 -31.29 24.86 -78.25
N ILE A 14 -32.05 25.85 -77.73
CA ILE A 14 -31.55 26.81 -76.74
C ILE A 14 -31.50 26.21 -75.32
N SER A 15 -32.46 25.34 -75.01
CA SER A 15 -32.56 24.72 -73.67
C SER A 15 -31.29 23.96 -73.25
N PRO A 16 -30.67 23.10 -74.05
CA PRO A 16 -29.42 22.43 -73.71
C PRO A 16 -28.22 23.41 -73.64
N LEU A 17 -28.18 24.44 -74.52
CA LEU A 17 -27.18 25.47 -74.48
C LEU A 17 -27.25 26.31 -73.18
N PHE A 18 -28.46 26.64 -72.77
CA PHE A 18 -28.71 27.37 -71.54
C PHE A 18 -28.35 26.49 -70.33
N SER A 19 -28.73 25.19 -70.33
CA SER A 19 -28.32 24.25 -69.33
C SER A 19 -26.80 24.10 -69.23
N LEU A 20 -26.12 23.97 -70.36
CA LEU A 20 -24.66 23.93 -70.42
C LEU A 20 -24.01 25.24 -69.94
N TYR A 21 -24.56 26.39 -70.26
CA TYR A 21 -24.07 27.69 -69.78
C TYR A 21 -24.26 27.87 -68.26
N THR A 22 -25.39 27.43 -67.70
CA THR A 22 -25.62 27.49 -66.26
C THR A 22 -24.71 26.53 -65.52
N ARG A 23 -24.45 25.35 -66.07
CA ARG A 23 -23.51 24.36 -65.48
C ARG A 23 -22.06 24.88 -65.61
N PHE A 24 -21.67 25.50 -66.71
CA PHE A 24 -20.35 26.14 -66.82
C PHE A 24 -20.18 27.25 -65.78
N LYS A 25 -21.21 28.09 -65.54
CA LYS A 25 -21.15 29.07 -64.44
C LYS A 25 -20.98 28.49 -63.09
N VAL A 26 -21.53 27.32 -62.85
CA VAL A 26 -21.29 26.55 -61.56
C VAL A 26 -19.83 26.05 -61.48
N TRP A 27 -19.27 25.63 -62.65
CA TRP A 27 -17.87 25.23 -62.74
C TRP A 27 -16.89 26.40 -62.69
N ALA A 28 -17.30 27.59 -63.05
CA ALA A 28 -16.54 28.80 -62.88
C ALA A 28 -16.66 29.43 -61.50
N ALA A 29 -17.25 28.70 -60.55
CA ALA A 29 -17.28 29.07 -59.12
C ALA A 29 -15.85 29.07 -58.53
N PRO A 30 -15.57 29.86 -57.50
CA PRO A 30 -14.26 29.93 -56.86
C PRO A 30 -13.72 28.57 -56.43
N ILE A 31 -14.61 27.62 -56.10
CA ILE A 31 -14.28 26.22 -55.85
C ILE A 31 -15.08 25.35 -56.81
N PRO A 32 -14.41 24.57 -57.69
CA PRO A 32 -15.10 23.69 -58.63
C PRO A 32 -15.91 22.59 -57.90
N PRO A 33 -17.06 22.14 -58.44
CA PRO A 33 -17.77 20.99 -57.91
C PRO A 33 -16.88 19.75 -57.85
N GLY A 34 -16.96 19.00 -56.78
CA GLY A 34 -16.11 17.82 -56.54
C GLY A 34 -14.72 18.11 -55.93
N VAL A 35 -14.38 19.38 -55.76
CA VAL A 35 -13.19 19.82 -55.03
C VAL A 35 -13.56 20.19 -53.60
N TYR A 36 -12.83 19.65 -52.65
CA TYR A 36 -13.01 19.86 -51.22
C TYR A 36 -11.82 20.64 -50.68
N LEU A 37 -12.03 21.56 -49.74
CA LEU A 37 -10.98 22.25 -48.99
C LEU A 37 -10.93 21.66 -47.56
N GLY A 38 -9.88 20.92 -47.23
CA GLY A 38 -9.75 20.26 -45.95
C GLY A 38 -10.92 19.34 -45.66
N GLY A 39 -11.44 18.65 -46.69
CA GLY A 39 -12.60 17.79 -46.59
C GLY A 39 -13.96 18.52 -46.58
N LEU A 40 -14.00 19.86 -46.64
CA LEU A 40 -15.23 20.66 -46.69
C LEU A 40 -15.70 20.84 -48.14
N GLU A 41 -16.97 20.54 -48.41
CA GLU A 41 -17.58 20.80 -49.71
C GLU A 41 -18.16 22.22 -49.74
N LEU A 42 -17.49 23.11 -50.42
CA LEU A 42 -17.83 24.54 -50.46
C LEU A 42 -18.24 25.05 -51.86
N SER A 43 -18.48 24.13 -52.79
CA SER A 43 -18.83 24.44 -54.19
C SER A 43 -20.14 25.24 -54.35
N THR A 44 -20.99 25.27 -53.30
CA THR A 44 -22.24 26.06 -53.28
C THR A 44 -22.02 27.53 -52.95
N LEU A 45 -20.90 27.87 -52.30
CA LEU A 45 -20.54 29.25 -51.97
C LEU A 45 -19.91 29.95 -53.22
N LYS A 46 -20.41 31.15 -53.53
CA LYS A 46 -20.01 31.88 -54.74
C LYS A 46 -19.05 33.03 -54.44
N ASP A 47 -19.07 33.53 -53.22
CA ASP A 47 -18.17 34.60 -52.81
C ASP A 47 -16.92 34.02 -52.10
N PRO A 48 -15.71 34.37 -52.58
CA PRO A 48 -14.47 34.00 -51.90
C PRO A 48 -14.42 34.43 -50.43
N ALA A 49 -15.06 35.55 -50.07
CA ALA A 49 -15.12 36.02 -48.68
C ALA A 49 -15.97 35.09 -47.79
N ASP A 50 -17.11 34.58 -48.32
CA ASP A 50 -17.96 33.62 -47.62
C ASP A 50 -17.24 32.28 -47.41
N ILE A 51 -16.47 31.84 -48.40
CA ILE A 51 -15.65 30.62 -48.30
C ILE A 51 -14.61 30.79 -47.20
N ARG A 52 -13.88 31.89 -47.22
CA ARG A 52 -12.88 32.22 -46.20
C ARG A 52 -13.50 32.20 -44.80
N HIS A 53 -14.55 32.97 -44.61
CA HIS A 53 -15.23 33.10 -43.35
C HIS A 53 -15.75 31.72 -42.83
N HIS A 54 -16.26 30.89 -43.73
CA HIS A 54 -16.77 29.57 -43.37
C HIS A 54 -15.64 28.62 -42.92
N VAL A 55 -14.53 28.59 -43.62
CA VAL A 55 -13.35 27.77 -43.28
C VAL A 55 -12.72 28.25 -41.98
N GLU A 56 -12.45 29.54 -41.85
CA GLU A 56 -11.85 30.15 -40.66
C GLU A 56 -12.70 29.87 -39.41
N ARG A 57 -14.03 30.05 -39.52
CA ARG A 57 -14.94 29.78 -38.39
C ARG A 57 -14.81 28.36 -37.88
N ILE A 58 -14.71 27.34 -38.73
CA ILE A 58 -14.58 25.93 -38.33
C ILE A 58 -13.25 25.71 -37.60
N TYR A 59 -12.16 26.24 -38.13
CA TYR A 59 -10.82 26.00 -37.59
C TYR A 59 -10.44 26.92 -36.43
N GLN A 60 -11.20 28.01 -36.19
CA GLN A 60 -11.05 28.89 -35.03
C GLN A 60 -11.79 28.38 -33.79
N GLU A 61 -12.72 27.42 -33.93
CA GLU A 61 -13.37 26.81 -32.78
C GLU A 61 -12.33 26.16 -31.84
N PRO A 62 -12.49 26.30 -30.50
CA PRO A 62 -11.56 25.69 -29.57
C PRO A 62 -11.50 24.18 -29.75
N ILE A 63 -10.29 23.62 -29.68
CA ILE A 63 -10.12 22.16 -29.61
C ILE A 63 -10.22 21.67 -28.19
N GLY A 64 -10.59 20.39 -27.99
CA GLY A 64 -10.63 19.73 -26.69
C GLY A 64 -9.43 18.83 -26.52
N LEU A 65 -8.48 19.20 -25.66
CA LEU A 65 -7.38 18.32 -25.30
C LEU A 65 -7.74 17.63 -23.98
N TYR A 66 -7.53 16.31 -23.89
CA TYR A 66 -7.87 15.54 -22.71
C TYR A 66 -6.62 15.13 -21.95
N PHE A 67 -6.52 15.59 -20.72
CA PHE A 67 -5.58 15.07 -19.72
C PHE A 67 -6.32 14.03 -18.88
N GLY A 68 -6.11 12.75 -19.18
CA GLY A 68 -6.96 11.70 -18.60
C GLY A 68 -8.43 11.94 -18.94
N GLY A 69 -9.29 11.98 -17.94
CA GLY A 69 -10.72 12.28 -18.12
C GLY A 69 -11.09 13.77 -18.20
N LYS A 70 -10.13 14.67 -17.98
CA LYS A 70 -10.37 16.12 -17.89
C LYS A 70 -10.17 16.80 -19.24
N ARG A 71 -11.23 17.46 -19.75
CA ARG A 71 -11.15 18.25 -20.98
C ARG A 71 -10.55 19.62 -20.72
N LEU A 72 -9.54 19.98 -21.50
CA LEU A 72 -8.84 21.26 -21.49
C LEU A 72 -9.06 21.93 -22.86
N PRO A 73 -9.74 23.08 -22.94
CA PRO A 73 -9.91 23.79 -24.18
C PRO A 73 -8.61 24.51 -24.55
N LEU A 74 -8.21 24.43 -25.84
CA LEU A 74 -7.14 25.21 -26.42
C LEU A 74 -7.73 26.08 -27.51
N LEU A 75 -7.53 27.41 -27.41
CA LEU A 75 -7.94 28.38 -28.44
C LEU A 75 -6.87 28.44 -29.53
N SER A 76 -7.33 28.55 -30.80
CA SER A 76 -6.42 28.64 -31.95
C SER A 76 -5.47 29.84 -31.87
N GLU A 77 -5.94 30.96 -31.31
CA GLU A 77 -5.16 32.20 -31.13
C GLU A 77 -4.04 32.07 -30.09
N GLU A 78 -4.18 31.15 -29.09
CA GLU A 78 -3.15 30.95 -28.06
C GLU A 78 -1.86 30.34 -28.61
N VAL A 79 -1.97 29.69 -29.78
CA VAL A 79 -0.86 28.98 -30.43
C VAL A 79 -0.56 29.52 -31.82
N ASP A 80 -1.07 30.74 -32.16
CA ASP A 80 -0.96 31.36 -33.49
C ASP A 80 -1.34 30.37 -34.62
N PHE A 81 -2.43 29.63 -34.41
CA PHE A 81 -2.91 28.72 -35.44
C PHE A 81 -3.80 29.44 -36.44
N TYR A 82 -3.40 29.44 -37.69
CA TYR A 82 -4.13 30.06 -38.81
C TYR A 82 -4.17 29.12 -39.99
N VAL A 83 -5.33 29.07 -40.66
CA VAL A 83 -5.51 28.33 -41.91
C VAL A 83 -5.32 29.29 -43.08
N ASP A 84 -4.43 28.94 -44.01
CA ASP A 84 -4.19 29.70 -45.24
C ASP A 84 -5.23 29.32 -46.31
N VAL A 85 -6.40 29.94 -46.18
CA VAL A 85 -7.54 29.70 -47.09
C VAL A 85 -7.23 30.18 -48.49
N ASP A 86 -6.42 31.26 -48.65
CA ASP A 86 -6.04 31.78 -49.98
C ASP A 86 -5.18 30.78 -50.73
N GLN A 87 -4.20 30.18 -50.07
CA GLN A 87 -3.41 29.13 -50.69
C GLN A 87 -4.26 27.92 -51.05
N MET A 88 -5.18 27.49 -50.15
CA MET A 88 -6.09 26.37 -50.43
C MET A 88 -7.01 26.67 -51.62
N MET A 89 -7.56 27.88 -51.74
CA MET A 89 -8.39 28.28 -52.87
C MET A 89 -7.57 28.35 -54.18
N HIS A 90 -6.33 28.86 -54.11
CA HIS A 90 -5.43 28.88 -55.27
C HIS A 90 -5.12 27.46 -55.77
N GLU A 91 -4.83 26.52 -54.87
CA GLU A 91 -4.62 25.11 -55.21
C GLU A 91 -5.90 24.47 -55.79
N ALA A 92 -7.09 24.83 -55.27
CA ALA A 92 -8.37 24.34 -55.80
C ALA A 92 -8.64 24.85 -57.24
N THR A 93 -8.33 26.10 -57.53
CA THR A 93 -8.52 26.68 -58.89
C THR A 93 -7.51 26.13 -59.88
N GLY A 94 -6.29 25.79 -59.46
CA GLY A 94 -5.26 25.17 -60.28
C GLY A 94 -5.70 23.86 -60.94
N TYR A 95 -6.70 23.17 -60.39
CA TYR A 95 -7.29 21.97 -61.01
C TYR A 95 -8.12 22.28 -62.28
N LEU A 96 -8.46 23.54 -62.55
CA LEU A 96 -9.16 23.99 -63.76
C LEU A 96 -8.21 24.47 -64.82
N GLU A 97 -6.93 24.69 -64.53
CA GLU A 97 -5.96 25.16 -65.52
C GLU A 97 -5.85 24.18 -66.71
N GLY A 98 -6.17 24.64 -67.91
CA GLY A 98 -6.17 23.83 -69.11
C GLY A 98 -7.50 23.11 -69.44
N THR A 99 -8.56 23.26 -68.62
CA THR A 99 -9.87 22.68 -68.94
C THR A 99 -10.72 23.62 -69.78
N THR A 100 -11.10 23.18 -70.94
CA THR A 100 -11.94 24.01 -71.87
C THR A 100 -13.43 23.70 -71.59
N PHE A 101 -14.31 24.64 -72.06
CA PHE A 101 -15.77 24.42 -72.03
C PHE A 101 -16.18 23.11 -72.73
N LEU A 102 -15.50 22.78 -73.84
CA LEU A 102 -15.74 21.54 -74.58
C LEU A 102 -15.39 20.31 -73.78
N ASP A 103 -14.31 20.32 -73.03
CA ASP A 103 -13.90 19.20 -72.14
C ASP A 103 -14.96 18.93 -71.08
N ILE A 104 -15.52 20.00 -70.53
CA ILE A 104 -16.58 19.88 -69.50
C ILE A 104 -17.84 19.32 -70.12
N ALA A 105 -18.26 19.86 -71.26
CA ALA A 105 -19.46 19.46 -71.99
C ALA A 105 -19.40 17.99 -72.44
N VAL A 106 -18.25 17.54 -72.94
CA VAL A 106 -18.04 16.13 -73.35
C VAL A 106 -18.05 15.20 -72.18
N ARG A 107 -17.40 15.54 -71.10
CA ARG A 107 -17.41 14.69 -69.86
C ARG A 107 -18.80 14.55 -69.32
N GLU A 108 -19.56 15.59 -69.24
CA GLU A 108 -20.93 15.59 -68.74
C GLU A 108 -21.88 14.83 -69.67
N ALA A 109 -21.75 15.02 -70.99
CA ALA A 109 -22.55 14.29 -71.97
C ALA A 109 -22.27 12.75 -71.93
N LEU A 110 -21.06 12.34 -71.56
CA LEU A 110 -20.66 10.93 -71.43
C LEU A 110 -20.89 10.34 -70.04
N GLY A 111 -21.43 11.13 -69.11
CA GLY A 111 -21.76 10.66 -67.75
C GLY A 111 -20.52 10.32 -66.90
N PHE A 112 -19.35 10.90 -67.20
CA PHE A 112 -18.18 10.69 -66.33
C PHE A 112 -18.38 11.41 -65.00
N ALA A 113 -18.42 10.60 -63.92
CA ALA A 113 -18.44 11.11 -62.55
C ALA A 113 -17.21 12.00 -62.28
N GLN A 114 -17.43 13.13 -61.61
CA GLN A 114 -16.35 14.00 -61.16
C GLN A 114 -15.52 13.23 -60.10
N GLN A 115 -14.20 13.17 -60.34
CA GLN A 115 -13.32 12.60 -59.33
C GLN A 115 -13.25 13.57 -58.14
N ARG A 116 -13.56 13.06 -56.96
CA ARG A 116 -13.35 13.79 -55.69
C ARG A 116 -11.87 14.13 -55.56
N ARG A 117 -11.60 15.40 -55.34
CA ARG A 117 -10.27 15.92 -55.07
C ARG A 117 -10.32 16.73 -53.78
N ASP A 118 -9.41 16.46 -52.87
CA ASP A 118 -9.33 17.16 -51.61
C ASP A 118 -8.03 17.94 -51.52
N VAL A 119 -8.15 19.25 -51.32
CA VAL A 119 -7.02 20.14 -51.04
C VAL A 119 -6.76 20.03 -49.54
N PRO A 120 -5.58 19.59 -49.11
CA PRO A 120 -5.27 19.46 -47.70
C PRO A 120 -5.30 20.81 -46.99
N VAL A 121 -5.57 20.80 -45.69
CA VAL A 121 -5.54 22.02 -44.87
C VAL A 121 -4.13 22.60 -44.91
N ARG A 122 -4.02 23.87 -45.39
CA ARG A 122 -2.79 24.66 -45.29
C ARG A 122 -2.86 25.51 -44.06
N PHE A 123 -1.89 25.37 -43.18
CA PHE A 123 -1.93 26.03 -41.88
C PHE A 123 -0.54 26.43 -41.41
N THR A 124 -0.51 27.38 -40.48
CA THR A 124 0.64 27.70 -39.65
C THR A 124 0.27 27.49 -38.18
N VAL A 125 1.21 27.06 -37.39
CA VAL A 125 1.08 26.93 -35.94
C VAL A 125 2.41 27.28 -35.29
N ASN A 126 2.36 27.99 -34.19
CA ASN A 126 3.54 28.28 -33.39
C ASN A 126 3.78 27.15 -32.40
N VAL A 127 4.65 26.21 -32.79
CA VAL A 127 4.97 25.03 -32.00
C VAL A 127 5.54 25.40 -30.62
N GLU A 128 6.30 26.50 -30.53
CA GLU A 128 6.86 26.94 -29.23
C GLU A 128 5.77 27.45 -28.28
N LYS A 129 4.76 28.17 -28.79
CA LYS A 129 3.60 28.54 -27.99
C LYS A 129 2.78 27.32 -27.58
N LEU A 130 2.59 26.36 -28.48
CA LEU A 130 1.91 25.09 -28.14
C LEU A 130 2.68 24.31 -27.06
N ARG A 131 3.99 24.22 -27.19
CA ARG A 131 4.86 23.62 -26.19
C ARG A 131 4.74 24.32 -24.82
N ALA A 132 4.78 25.66 -24.82
CA ALA A 132 4.62 26.46 -23.61
C ALA A 132 3.24 26.26 -22.95
N TRP A 133 2.18 26.20 -23.75
CA TRP A 133 0.83 25.92 -23.27
C TRP A 133 0.76 24.51 -22.62
N LEU A 134 1.26 23.47 -23.31
CA LEU A 134 1.32 22.11 -22.78
C LEU A 134 2.19 22.03 -21.53
N THR A 135 3.29 22.78 -21.45
CA THR A 135 4.12 22.86 -20.24
C THR A 135 3.35 23.47 -19.07
N THR A 136 2.51 24.48 -19.34
CA THR A 136 1.63 25.05 -18.30
C THR A 136 0.57 24.04 -17.84
N VAL A 137 0.03 23.26 -18.77
CA VAL A 137 -0.86 22.15 -18.43
C VAL A 137 -0.13 21.13 -17.56
N ALA A 138 1.08 20.74 -17.94
CA ALA A 138 1.91 19.83 -17.14
C ALA A 138 2.11 20.35 -15.71
N ALA A 139 2.49 21.61 -15.56
CA ALA A 139 2.71 22.22 -14.25
C ALA A 139 1.47 22.24 -13.34
N THR A 140 0.26 22.25 -13.92
CA THR A 140 -1.01 22.35 -13.19
C THR A 140 -1.77 21.04 -13.06
N GLN A 141 -1.54 20.06 -13.93
CA GLN A 141 -2.30 18.82 -13.98
C GLN A 141 -1.49 17.58 -13.62
N ASN A 142 -0.15 17.62 -13.70
CA ASN A 142 0.67 16.49 -13.27
C ASN A 142 0.39 16.16 -11.81
N SER A 143 0.36 14.87 -11.50
CA SER A 143 0.18 14.36 -10.15
C SER A 143 1.32 13.42 -9.78
N VAL A 144 1.72 13.45 -8.51
CA VAL A 144 2.63 12.45 -7.95
C VAL A 144 1.85 11.25 -7.46
N PRO A 145 2.42 10.03 -7.46
CA PRO A 145 1.79 8.88 -6.85
C PRO A 145 1.52 9.12 -5.37
N THR A 146 0.38 8.64 -4.88
CA THR A 146 0.08 8.67 -3.45
C THR A 146 0.56 7.38 -2.77
N LEU A 147 0.80 7.46 -1.46
CA LEU A 147 1.19 6.30 -0.65
C LEU A 147 -0.03 5.46 -0.28
N SER A 148 0.20 4.17 -0.06
CA SER A 148 -0.79 3.29 0.56
C SER A 148 -1.17 3.79 1.95
N ARG A 149 -2.45 3.63 2.33
CA ARG A 149 -2.99 4.07 3.62
C ARG A 149 -3.91 3.04 4.22
N ALA A 150 -3.97 3.02 5.55
CA ALA A 150 -4.96 2.26 6.29
C ALA A 150 -6.20 3.11 6.59
N LEU A 151 -7.35 2.47 6.54
CA LEU A 151 -8.59 2.98 7.11
C LEU A 151 -8.88 2.14 8.37
N PRO A 152 -8.90 2.76 9.55
CA PRO A 152 -9.26 2.05 10.79
C PRO A 152 -10.71 1.59 10.71
N PRO A 153 -11.09 0.57 11.48
CA PRO A 153 -12.48 0.17 11.63
C PRO A 153 -13.30 1.39 12.05
N LYS A 154 -14.44 1.61 11.41
CA LYS A 154 -15.37 2.63 11.89
C LYS A 154 -15.88 2.17 13.24
N GLN A 155 -15.57 2.89 14.29
CA GLN A 155 -16.33 2.83 15.52
C GLN A 155 -17.70 3.41 15.21
N GLU A 156 -18.73 2.59 15.13
CA GLU A 156 -20.11 3.05 15.21
C GLU A 156 -20.34 3.47 16.67
N TRP A 157 -20.01 4.71 16.95
CA TRP A 157 -20.54 5.36 18.14
C TRP A 157 -22.03 5.59 17.86
N ASP A 158 -22.89 4.92 18.60
CA ASP A 158 -24.29 5.31 18.66
C ASP A 158 -24.33 6.79 19.13
N ASP A 159 -24.76 7.70 18.25
CA ASP A 159 -24.76 9.16 18.46
C ASP A 159 -25.49 9.65 19.74
N GLY A 160 -26.00 8.74 20.54
CA GLY A 160 -26.72 8.98 21.78
C GLY A 160 -25.94 8.66 23.07
N MET A 161 -24.77 8.01 23.04
CA MET A 161 -24.02 7.67 24.25
C MET A 161 -22.77 8.54 24.38
N ALA A 162 -22.79 9.47 25.34
CA ALA A 162 -21.58 10.20 25.74
C ALA A 162 -20.51 9.20 26.24
N ALA A 163 -19.25 9.44 25.88
CA ALA A 163 -18.09 8.59 26.21
C ALA A 163 -17.93 8.26 27.74
N ALA A 164 -18.68 8.92 28.59
CA ALA A 164 -18.70 8.70 30.04
C ALA A 164 -19.66 7.59 30.53
N ALA A 165 -20.39 6.92 29.64
CA ALA A 165 -21.46 5.98 30.00
C ALA A 165 -21.31 4.58 29.37
N LEU A 166 -20.09 4.20 28.94
CA LEU A 166 -19.85 2.81 28.51
C LEU A 166 -19.91 1.90 29.74
N PRO A 167 -20.76 0.87 29.77
CA PRO A 167 -20.79 -0.09 30.88
C PRO A 167 -19.42 -0.78 31.01
N ASP A 168 -18.98 -1.03 32.26
CA ASP A 168 -17.84 -1.91 32.52
C ASP A 168 -18.05 -3.23 31.78
N GLY A 169 -17.15 -3.58 30.85
CA GLY A 169 -17.23 -4.79 30.05
C GLY A 169 -17.82 -4.62 28.63
N TYR A 170 -18.04 -3.40 28.14
CA TYR A 170 -18.42 -3.19 26.76
C TYR A 170 -17.24 -3.52 25.82
N VAL A 171 -17.25 -4.71 25.29
CA VAL A 171 -16.38 -5.12 24.19
C VAL A 171 -17.05 -4.64 22.91
N GLY A 172 -16.58 -3.53 22.35
CA GLY A 172 -16.99 -3.11 21.01
C GLY A 172 -16.72 -4.24 20.03
N THR A 173 -17.76 -4.84 19.48
CA THR A 173 -17.61 -5.79 18.37
C THR A 173 -17.09 -5.01 17.18
N PHE A 174 -15.83 -5.27 16.76
CA PHE A 174 -15.29 -4.72 15.53
C PHE A 174 -16.02 -5.37 14.35
N GLU A 175 -17.19 -4.86 14.00
CA GLU A 175 -17.94 -5.32 12.82
C GLU A 175 -17.26 -4.93 11.50
N GLN A 176 -16.32 -3.98 11.54
CA GLN A 176 -15.56 -3.57 10.37
C GLN A 176 -14.06 -3.77 10.64
N ASP A 177 -13.43 -4.52 9.75
CA ASP A 177 -12.00 -4.80 9.79
C ASP A 177 -11.16 -3.62 9.26
N TRP A 178 -9.85 -3.62 9.54
CA TRP A 178 -8.90 -2.71 8.93
C TRP A 178 -8.87 -2.88 7.43
N ILE A 179 -8.96 -1.78 6.69
CA ILE A 179 -8.89 -1.77 5.23
C ILE A 179 -7.63 -1.03 4.80
N TRP A 180 -6.72 -1.74 4.13
CA TRP A 180 -5.59 -1.13 3.46
C TRP A 180 -5.94 -0.80 2.02
N GLN A 181 -5.65 0.43 1.59
CA GLN A 181 -5.85 0.91 0.22
C GLN A 181 -4.53 1.18 -0.43
N ALA A 182 -4.38 0.71 -1.68
CA ALA A 182 -3.25 1.11 -2.52
C ALA A 182 -3.30 2.62 -2.76
N GLY A 183 -2.13 3.22 -2.92
CA GLY A 183 -2.05 4.58 -3.40
C GLY A 183 -2.53 4.69 -4.85
N GLU A 184 -2.91 5.88 -5.26
CA GLU A 184 -3.25 6.16 -6.65
C GLU A 184 -1.99 6.42 -7.46
N PRO A 185 -1.94 5.99 -8.74
CA PRO A 185 -0.81 6.29 -9.61
C PRO A 185 -0.71 7.80 -9.86
N GLY A 186 0.50 8.28 -10.08
CA GLY A 186 0.77 9.61 -10.57
C GLY A 186 0.78 9.64 -12.09
N TYR A 187 0.54 10.81 -12.67
CA TYR A 187 0.56 11.02 -14.13
C TYR A 187 1.38 12.25 -14.49
N THR A 188 2.24 12.10 -15.48
CA THR A 188 3.05 13.20 -16.03
C THR A 188 2.74 13.36 -17.52
N LEU A 189 2.51 14.59 -17.97
CA LEU A 189 2.30 14.88 -19.40
C LEU A 189 3.61 14.73 -20.17
N ASP A 190 3.61 13.89 -21.21
CA ASP A 190 4.64 13.91 -22.23
C ASP A 190 4.30 15.03 -23.23
N VAL A 191 4.95 16.18 -23.05
CA VAL A 191 4.72 17.39 -23.85
C VAL A 191 5.08 17.15 -25.30
N GLU A 192 6.23 16.54 -25.57
CA GLU A 192 6.72 16.36 -26.95
C GLU A 192 5.87 15.35 -27.73
N ALA A 193 5.49 14.24 -27.08
CA ALA A 193 4.60 13.26 -27.71
C ALA A 193 3.17 13.79 -27.91
N SER A 194 2.74 14.79 -27.13
CA SER A 194 1.41 15.39 -27.22
C SER A 194 1.30 16.46 -28.32
N ILE A 195 2.40 17.12 -28.72
CA ILE A 195 2.40 18.16 -29.77
C ILE A 195 1.78 17.68 -31.08
N PRO A 196 2.19 16.57 -31.70
CA PRO A 196 1.62 16.12 -32.97
C PRO A 196 0.12 15.80 -32.87
N LEU A 197 -0.34 15.31 -31.71
CA LEU A 197 -1.76 15.02 -31.47
C LEU A 197 -2.60 16.29 -31.37
N ALA A 198 -2.08 17.33 -30.71
CA ALA A 198 -2.73 18.62 -30.61
C ALA A 198 -2.79 19.31 -32.00
N VAL A 199 -1.72 19.23 -32.81
CA VAL A 199 -1.71 19.74 -34.18
C VAL A 199 -2.72 18.98 -35.06
N ALA A 200 -2.83 17.67 -34.92
CA ALA A 200 -3.83 16.88 -35.63
C ALA A 200 -5.26 17.32 -35.28
N ALA A 201 -5.54 17.58 -34.00
CA ALA A 201 -6.84 18.08 -33.53
C ALA A 201 -7.14 19.51 -34.07
N LEU A 202 -6.12 20.40 -34.14
CA LEU A 202 -6.25 21.74 -34.72
C LEU A 202 -6.63 21.68 -36.18
N THR A 203 -6.10 20.71 -36.93
CA THR A 203 -6.32 20.56 -38.39
C THR A 203 -7.50 19.67 -38.74
N ALA A 204 -8.14 19.03 -37.76
CA ALA A 204 -9.34 18.24 -37.99
C ALA A 204 -10.56 19.13 -38.25
N LYS A 205 -11.41 18.72 -39.22
CA LYS A 205 -12.69 19.41 -39.51
C LYS A 205 -13.82 19.00 -38.55
N GLU A 206 -13.79 17.78 -38.08
CA GLU A 206 -14.73 17.14 -37.13
C GLU A 206 -13.93 16.49 -36.00
N ASP A 207 -14.56 16.18 -34.87
CA ASP A 207 -13.91 15.54 -33.71
C ASP A 207 -12.60 16.23 -33.31
N ARG A 208 -12.66 17.56 -33.20
CA ARG A 208 -11.52 18.43 -32.87
C ARG A 208 -11.05 18.22 -31.45
N THR A 209 -10.67 16.95 -31.15
CA THR A 209 -10.21 16.53 -29.84
C THR A 209 -8.98 15.64 -29.93
N ALA A 210 -8.16 15.63 -28.90
CA ALA A 210 -7.06 14.67 -28.76
C ALA A 210 -6.85 14.31 -27.30
N ALA A 211 -6.52 13.05 -27.04
CA ALA A 211 -6.00 12.62 -25.76
C ALA A 211 -4.50 12.97 -25.69
N LEU A 212 -4.11 13.67 -24.64
CA LEU A 212 -2.70 13.96 -24.35
C LEU A 212 -1.98 12.68 -23.90
N VAL A 213 -0.71 12.59 -24.23
CA VAL A 213 0.12 11.43 -23.84
C VAL A 213 0.53 11.61 -22.39
N LEU A 214 0.12 10.67 -21.55
CA LEU A 214 0.46 10.65 -20.13
C LEU A 214 1.40 9.49 -19.83
N VAL A 215 2.43 9.77 -19.05
CA VAL A 215 3.32 8.77 -18.47
C VAL A 215 2.80 8.47 -17.07
N GLU A 216 2.36 7.24 -16.85
CA GLU A 216 1.90 6.76 -15.56
C GLU A 216 3.09 6.41 -14.68
N GLN A 217 3.06 6.87 -13.43
CA GLN A 217 3.98 6.48 -12.37
C GLN A 217 3.20 5.62 -11.37
N ALA A 218 3.58 4.36 -11.27
CA ALA A 218 2.92 3.45 -10.33
C ALA A 218 3.03 3.96 -8.88
N SER A 219 2.00 3.73 -8.08
CA SER A 219 2.06 3.94 -6.65
C SER A 219 3.16 3.07 -6.03
N PRO A 220 3.95 3.58 -5.08
CA PRO A 220 4.91 2.77 -4.35
C PRO A 220 4.23 1.59 -3.65
N PRO A 221 4.92 0.44 -3.54
CA PRO A 221 4.42 -0.67 -2.75
C PRO A 221 4.22 -0.26 -1.29
N PRO A 222 3.38 -0.96 -0.52
CA PRO A 222 3.18 -0.68 0.90
C PRO A 222 4.49 -0.89 1.67
N THR A 223 4.96 0.15 2.37
CA THR A 223 6.18 0.13 3.17
C THR A 223 5.86 -0.10 4.65
N ILE A 224 6.82 -0.61 5.41
CA ILE A 224 6.70 -0.79 6.86
C ILE A 224 6.44 0.55 7.57
N ASP A 225 6.93 1.67 7.03
CA ASP A 225 6.64 3.02 7.55
C ASP A 225 5.16 3.39 7.48
N ALA A 226 4.42 2.85 6.50
CA ALA A 226 2.96 3.06 6.44
C ALA A 226 2.27 2.34 7.59
N LEU A 227 2.74 1.14 7.96
CA LEU A 227 2.29 0.42 9.15
C LEU A 227 2.66 1.19 10.42
N ALA A 228 3.92 1.65 10.53
CA ALA A 228 4.40 2.41 11.69
C ALA A 228 3.53 3.63 11.97
N ARG A 229 3.29 4.49 10.96
CA ARG A 229 2.41 5.68 11.10
C ARG A 229 0.97 5.31 11.46
N THR A 230 0.47 4.21 10.92
CA THR A 230 -0.90 3.74 11.22
C THR A 230 -1.02 3.33 12.68
N LEU A 231 -0.05 2.57 13.19
CA LEU A 231 -0.05 2.09 14.57
C LEU A 231 0.25 3.21 15.57
N ASP A 232 1.15 4.13 15.25
CA ASP A 232 1.43 5.32 16.04
C ASP A 232 0.14 6.14 16.24
N ASN A 233 -0.57 6.47 15.15
CA ASN A 233 -1.85 7.15 15.24
C ASN A 233 -2.93 6.35 16.01
N TYR A 234 -2.94 5.03 15.86
CA TYR A 234 -3.92 4.16 16.55
C TYR A 234 -3.65 4.04 18.04
N THR A 235 -2.39 4.10 18.46
CA THR A 235 -2.00 4.04 19.88
C THR A 235 -2.01 5.40 20.59
N ALA A 236 -1.94 6.50 19.84
CA ALA A 236 -1.89 7.85 20.39
C ALA A 236 -3.11 8.26 21.24
N ASP A 237 -4.29 7.68 20.98
CA ASP A 237 -5.50 7.92 21.76
C ASP A 237 -5.73 6.91 22.90
N PHE A 238 -4.74 6.06 23.20
CA PHE A 238 -4.82 5.11 24.29
C PHE A 238 -4.93 5.87 25.63
N PRO A 239 -5.87 5.48 26.53
CA PRO A 239 -6.07 6.19 27.81
C PRO A 239 -4.99 5.83 28.84
N GLY A 240 -3.74 6.15 28.54
CA GLY A 240 -2.53 5.84 29.27
C GLY A 240 -1.34 5.97 28.34
N PHE A 241 -0.40 5.04 28.41
CA PHE A 241 0.74 4.99 27.52
C PHE A 241 0.83 3.63 26.84
N ALA A 242 1.10 3.61 25.53
CA ALA A 242 1.21 2.40 24.73
C ALA A 242 2.48 2.47 23.90
N ALA A 243 3.27 1.42 23.91
CA ALA A 243 4.53 1.33 23.20
C ALA A 243 4.65 -0.02 22.49
N LEU A 244 5.11 -0.02 21.24
CA LEU A 244 5.17 -1.24 20.46
C LEU A 244 6.43 -1.32 19.59
N TYR A 245 6.87 -2.57 19.39
CA TYR A 245 7.92 -2.94 18.47
C TYR A 245 7.40 -4.05 17.55
N ILE A 246 7.69 -3.94 16.25
CA ILE A 246 7.43 -5.00 15.27
C ILE A 246 8.70 -5.24 14.47
N HIS A 247 9.00 -6.49 14.17
CA HIS A 247 10.10 -6.90 13.30
C HIS A 247 9.60 -7.87 12.24
N ASP A 248 9.66 -7.46 10.96
CA ASP A 248 9.43 -8.36 9.82
C ASP A 248 10.70 -9.19 9.60
N LEU A 249 10.69 -10.43 10.05
CA LEU A 249 11.83 -11.35 9.97
C LEU A 249 12.16 -11.83 8.54
N THR A 250 11.34 -11.44 7.56
CA THR A 250 11.59 -11.75 6.15
C THR A 250 12.39 -10.64 5.46
N THR A 251 12.12 -9.39 5.81
CA THR A 251 12.74 -8.21 5.16
C THR A 251 13.73 -7.49 6.08
N ASP A 252 13.80 -7.84 7.36
CA ASP A 252 14.58 -7.19 8.41
C ASP A 252 14.14 -5.74 8.66
N GLU A 253 12.87 -5.41 8.33
CA GLU A 253 12.28 -4.09 8.58
C GLU A 253 11.67 -4.04 10.00
N GLU A 254 11.92 -2.93 10.72
CA GLU A 254 11.41 -2.71 12.07
C GLU A 254 10.40 -1.55 12.14
N VAL A 255 9.38 -1.69 13.02
CA VAL A 255 8.53 -0.61 13.53
C VAL A 255 8.90 -0.36 14.97
N ASN A 256 9.13 0.90 15.31
CA ASN A 256 9.38 1.33 16.68
C ASN A 256 8.47 2.52 17.02
N VAL A 257 7.51 2.30 17.92
CA VAL A 257 6.66 3.35 18.48
C VAL A 257 6.90 3.38 19.99
N ASP A 258 7.74 4.32 20.43
CA ASP A 258 8.14 4.49 21.83
C ASP A 258 8.69 3.20 22.50
N ALA A 259 9.19 2.26 21.71
CA ALA A 259 9.50 0.90 22.18
C ALA A 259 10.76 0.81 23.05
N ASP A 260 11.52 1.87 23.19
CA ASP A 260 12.72 2.00 24.05
C ASP A 260 12.40 2.52 25.47
N ILE A 261 11.13 2.76 25.81
CA ILE A 261 10.68 3.18 27.14
C ILE A 261 10.63 1.96 28.09
N ALA A 262 11.03 2.20 29.35
CA ALA A 262 11.00 1.16 30.37
C ALA A 262 9.57 0.82 30.81
N PHE A 263 9.29 -0.45 30.97
CA PHE A 263 8.08 -0.99 31.58
C PHE A 263 8.41 -2.05 32.61
N SER A 264 7.46 -2.37 33.48
CA SER A 264 7.52 -3.62 34.26
C SER A 264 7.67 -4.79 33.28
N GLY A 265 8.67 -5.65 33.48
CA GLY A 265 8.96 -6.76 32.57
C GLY A 265 7.94 -7.88 32.63
N MET A 266 7.24 -8.00 33.77
CA MET A 266 6.14 -8.94 33.96
C MET A 266 6.52 -10.39 33.59
N SER A 267 5.56 -11.17 33.09
CA SER A 267 5.80 -12.54 32.67
C SER A 267 6.47 -12.69 31.31
N THR A 268 6.67 -11.60 30.55
CA THR A 268 7.41 -11.67 29.29
C THR A 268 8.90 -11.98 29.50
N LEU A 269 9.46 -11.62 30.68
CA LEU A 269 10.84 -11.97 31.05
C LEU A 269 11.08 -13.49 31.10
N LYS A 270 10.04 -14.30 31.23
CA LYS A 270 10.15 -15.77 31.23
C LYS A 270 10.74 -16.31 29.94
N ILE A 271 10.58 -15.60 28.80
CA ILE A 271 11.27 -15.94 27.54
C ILE A 271 12.80 -15.91 27.75
N GLY A 272 13.30 -14.83 28.31
CA GLY A 272 14.73 -14.67 28.57
C GLY A 272 15.27 -15.60 29.66
N ILE A 273 14.44 -15.88 30.72
CA ILE A 273 14.80 -16.86 31.74
C ILE A 273 15.02 -18.24 31.11
N VAL A 274 14.11 -18.67 30.24
CA VAL A 274 14.20 -19.97 29.57
C VAL A 274 15.39 -19.99 28.60
N ALA A 275 15.66 -18.91 27.87
CA ALA A 275 16.82 -18.82 26.98
C ALA A 275 18.16 -18.95 27.79
N ALA A 276 18.28 -18.27 28.93
CA ALA A 276 19.44 -18.40 29.83
C ALA A 276 19.56 -19.79 30.43
N VAL A 277 18.43 -20.42 30.76
CA VAL A 277 18.39 -21.81 31.27
C VAL A 277 18.84 -22.80 30.20
N MET A 278 18.39 -22.64 28.92
CA MET A 278 18.83 -23.48 27.81
C MET A 278 20.33 -23.35 27.56
N GLN A 279 20.87 -22.13 27.66
CA GLN A 279 22.31 -21.91 27.57
C GLN A 279 23.11 -22.67 28.65
N LYS A 280 22.63 -22.69 29.89
CA LYS A 280 23.28 -23.41 30.96
C LYS A 280 23.06 -24.93 30.86
N LEU A 281 21.93 -25.40 30.29
CA LEU A 281 21.59 -26.82 30.20
C LEU A 281 22.52 -27.59 29.27
N ASP A 282 23.15 -26.92 28.31
CA ASP A 282 24.16 -27.45 27.40
C ASP A 282 23.81 -28.84 26.83
N GLY A 283 23.11 -28.86 25.71
CA GLY A 283 22.63 -30.07 25.07
C GLY A 283 21.15 -30.41 25.32
N GLY A 284 20.38 -29.44 25.80
CA GLY A 284 18.93 -29.45 25.83
C GLY A 284 18.28 -30.46 26.81
N ILE A 285 16.98 -30.63 26.64
CA ILE A 285 16.16 -31.50 27.45
C ILE A 285 16.35 -32.95 27.01
N ARG A 286 16.72 -33.85 27.98
CA ARG A 286 17.05 -35.24 27.70
C ARG A 286 16.11 -36.19 28.46
N ALA A 287 15.53 -37.16 27.77
CA ALA A 287 14.59 -38.12 28.33
C ALA A 287 15.14 -38.92 29.51
N ASN A 288 16.43 -39.25 29.47
CA ASN A 288 17.09 -40.10 30.46
C ASN A 288 17.82 -39.34 31.58
N ASP A 289 17.72 -38.00 31.59
CA ASP A 289 18.30 -37.15 32.61
C ASP A 289 17.19 -36.56 33.49
N PRO A 290 17.04 -37.01 34.76
CA PRO A 290 16.00 -36.51 35.64
C PRO A 290 16.05 -35.02 35.87
N VAL A 291 17.23 -34.40 35.95
CA VAL A 291 17.40 -32.97 36.17
C VAL A 291 16.90 -32.18 34.97
N SER A 292 17.29 -32.60 33.78
CA SER A 292 16.86 -31.92 32.55
C SER A 292 15.34 -32.08 32.30
N ARG A 293 14.75 -33.20 32.74
CA ARG A 293 13.29 -33.43 32.73
C ARG A 293 12.55 -32.48 33.65
N ASP A 294 13.04 -32.30 34.90
CA ASP A 294 12.44 -31.37 35.86
C ASP A 294 12.54 -29.91 35.33
N VAL A 295 13.67 -29.54 34.72
CA VAL A 295 13.83 -28.25 34.04
C VAL A 295 12.81 -28.10 32.89
N GLY A 296 12.63 -29.10 32.05
CA GLY A 296 11.63 -29.11 30.99
C GLY A 296 10.21 -28.92 31.51
N LEU A 297 9.88 -29.57 32.62
CA LEU A 297 8.59 -29.41 33.31
C LEU A 297 8.38 -27.96 33.79
N TRP A 298 9.40 -27.36 34.43
CA TRP A 298 9.30 -25.98 34.89
C TRP A 298 9.23 -24.99 33.72
N ILE A 299 9.89 -25.25 32.59
CA ILE A 299 9.77 -24.45 31.36
C ILE A 299 8.34 -24.48 30.86
N ASP A 300 7.73 -25.65 30.77
CA ASP A 300 6.35 -25.84 30.31
C ASP A 300 5.36 -25.04 31.18
N TYR A 301 5.43 -25.20 32.49
CA TYR A 301 4.59 -24.39 33.40
C TYR A 301 4.89 -22.88 33.33
N ALA A 302 6.15 -22.47 33.18
CA ALA A 302 6.52 -21.06 33.16
C ALA A 302 6.05 -20.36 31.86
N LEU A 303 6.19 -21.01 30.73
CA LEU A 303 5.79 -20.44 29.41
C LEU A 303 4.31 -20.72 29.13
N GLY A 304 3.84 -21.95 29.29
CA GLY A 304 2.48 -22.36 28.94
C GLY A 304 1.42 -21.78 29.88
N GLU A 305 1.63 -21.91 31.21
CA GLU A 305 0.67 -21.45 32.23
C GLU A 305 1.05 -20.10 32.85
N SER A 306 2.16 -19.51 32.44
CA SER A 306 2.69 -18.30 33.08
C SER A 306 2.97 -18.45 34.59
N ASN A 307 3.28 -19.65 35.05
CA ASN A 307 3.44 -20.00 36.47
C ASN A 307 4.69 -19.33 37.07
N ASN A 308 4.50 -18.50 38.11
CA ASN A 308 5.58 -17.77 38.77
C ASN A 308 6.48 -18.69 39.62
N HIS A 309 5.90 -19.73 40.28
CA HIS A 309 6.68 -20.67 41.03
C HIS A 309 7.66 -21.45 40.14
N ALA A 310 7.19 -21.93 39.00
CA ALA A 310 8.03 -22.62 38.01
C ALA A 310 9.17 -21.70 37.49
N ALA A 311 8.86 -20.43 37.18
CA ALA A 311 9.88 -19.46 36.83
C ALA A 311 10.93 -19.24 37.93
N ASN A 312 10.51 -19.19 39.21
CA ASN A 312 11.42 -19.11 40.34
C ASN A 312 12.27 -20.38 40.50
N GLN A 313 11.73 -21.58 40.19
CA GLN A 313 12.54 -22.83 40.16
C GLN A 313 13.59 -22.77 39.05
N LEU A 314 13.24 -22.25 37.86
CA LEU A 314 14.20 -22.02 36.77
C LEU A 314 15.30 -21.04 37.18
N LEU A 315 14.96 -19.92 37.82
CA LEU A 315 15.93 -18.97 38.36
C LEU A 315 16.80 -19.61 39.46
N SER A 316 16.21 -20.39 40.38
CA SER A 316 16.96 -21.14 41.40
C SER A 316 17.95 -22.12 40.75
N TRP A 317 17.51 -22.89 39.77
CA TRP A 317 18.39 -23.80 39.02
C TRP A 317 19.49 -23.07 38.25
N LEU A 318 19.13 -21.94 37.57
CA LEU A 318 20.10 -21.08 36.90
C LEU A 318 21.17 -20.56 37.87
N GLY A 319 20.80 -20.24 39.11
CA GLY A 319 21.65 -19.71 40.17
C GLY A 319 22.22 -20.77 41.14
N ASP A 320 22.33 -22.05 40.75
CA ASP A 320 22.89 -23.14 41.56
C ASP A 320 22.20 -23.30 42.93
N GLY A 321 20.88 -23.17 42.93
CA GLY A 321 20.02 -23.27 44.11
C GLY A 321 19.67 -21.92 44.75
N ASN A 322 20.08 -20.80 44.17
CA ASN A 322 19.82 -19.47 44.71
C ASN A 322 19.13 -18.58 43.68
N VAL A 323 17.90 -18.16 43.92
CA VAL A 323 17.09 -17.32 43.01
C VAL A 323 17.79 -16.01 42.72
N ARG A 324 18.39 -15.32 43.70
CA ARG A 324 19.09 -14.04 43.50
C ARG A 324 20.30 -14.17 42.56
N THR A 325 21.09 -15.25 42.73
CA THR A 325 22.17 -15.55 41.79
C THR A 325 21.61 -15.84 40.39
N GLY A 326 20.46 -16.52 40.31
CA GLY A 326 19.77 -16.79 39.06
C GLY A 326 19.32 -15.50 38.33
N THR A 327 18.76 -14.53 39.05
CA THR A 327 18.38 -13.23 38.46
C THR A 327 19.60 -12.44 38.00
N GLN A 328 20.72 -12.52 38.69
CA GLN A 328 21.98 -11.91 38.22
C GLN A 328 22.47 -12.54 36.90
N ARG A 329 22.49 -13.88 36.82
CA ARG A 329 22.87 -14.60 35.59
C ARG A 329 21.92 -14.35 34.44
N PHE A 330 20.62 -14.24 34.71
CA PHE A 330 19.64 -13.81 33.72
C PHE A 330 19.99 -12.41 33.18
N THR A 331 20.24 -11.45 34.08
CA THR A 331 20.59 -10.07 33.67
C THR A 331 21.89 -10.02 32.87
N GLU A 332 22.91 -10.78 33.30
CA GLU A 332 24.19 -10.92 32.59
C GLU A 332 23.98 -11.53 31.19
N PHE A 333 23.13 -12.54 31.05
CA PHE A 333 22.77 -13.14 29.78
C PHE A 333 22.08 -12.11 28.86
N MET A 334 21.06 -11.40 29.34
CA MET A 334 20.36 -10.38 28.57
C MET A 334 21.31 -9.26 28.13
N HIS A 335 22.14 -8.74 29.03
CA HIS A 335 23.12 -7.71 28.72
C HIS A 335 24.19 -8.18 27.73
N SER A 336 24.56 -9.45 27.78
CA SER A 336 25.52 -10.02 26.83
C SER A 336 24.96 -10.03 25.40
N LEU A 337 23.65 -10.16 25.22
CA LEU A 337 22.96 -10.06 23.94
C LEU A 337 22.69 -8.62 23.51
N GLY A 338 23.08 -7.62 24.33
CA GLY A 338 22.85 -6.19 24.04
C GLY A 338 21.54 -5.63 24.61
N PHE A 339 20.78 -6.42 25.38
CA PHE A 339 19.51 -5.99 25.98
C PHE A 339 19.76 -5.35 27.35
N VAL A 340 20.39 -4.17 27.34
CA VAL A 340 20.95 -3.51 28.53
C VAL A 340 19.93 -2.80 29.43
N ASN A 341 18.69 -2.62 28.94
CA ASN A 341 17.58 -2.06 29.72
C ASN A 341 16.77 -3.14 30.45
N THR A 342 17.02 -4.43 30.14
CA THR A 342 16.32 -5.57 30.73
C THR A 342 17.11 -6.16 31.87
N TYR A 343 16.47 -6.23 33.06
CA TYR A 343 17.08 -6.83 34.24
C TYR A 343 16.04 -7.43 35.19
N MET A 344 16.55 -8.34 36.06
CA MET A 344 15.85 -8.85 37.22
C MET A 344 16.73 -8.73 38.48
N GLN A 345 16.14 -8.23 39.58
CA GLN A 345 16.79 -8.14 40.88
C GLN A 345 16.24 -9.14 41.90
N SER A 346 15.00 -9.59 41.67
CA SER A 346 14.34 -10.61 42.49
C SER A 346 13.61 -11.63 41.61
N GLY A 347 13.18 -12.75 42.20
CA GLY A 347 12.19 -13.63 41.59
C GLY A 347 10.79 -13.01 41.60
N TYR A 348 9.82 -13.75 41.08
CA TYR A 348 8.41 -13.37 41.13
C TYR A 348 7.81 -13.53 42.52
N ASP A 349 6.74 -12.80 42.82
CA ASP A 349 5.96 -12.85 44.06
C ASP A 349 6.79 -12.53 45.32
N VAL A 350 7.70 -11.55 45.20
CA VAL A 350 8.55 -11.11 46.31
C VAL A 350 8.18 -9.68 46.70
N ASP A 351 7.81 -9.48 47.96
CA ASP A 351 7.35 -8.19 48.53
C ASP A 351 8.47 -7.16 48.72
N VAL A 352 9.75 -7.53 48.54
CA VAL A 352 10.89 -6.62 48.74
C VAL A 352 11.13 -5.81 47.47
N GLN A 353 10.93 -4.50 47.54
CA GLN A 353 11.36 -3.58 46.50
C GLN A 353 12.82 -3.17 46.73
N LEU A 354 13.67 -3.43 45.76
CA LEU A 354 15.04 -2.95 45.71
C LEU A 354 15.13 -1.60 45.00
N PRO A 355 16.19 -0.83 45.22
CA PRO A 355 16.42 0.37 44.42
C PRO A 355 16.48 0.05 42.92
N GLN A 356 15.85 0.87 42.10
CA GLN A 356 15.86 0.69 40.66
C GLN A 356 17.30 0.77 40.11
N ILE A 357 17.66 -0.13 39.21
CA ILE A 357 18.92 -0.06 38.46
C ILE A 357 18.76 1.00 37.37
N PRO A 358 19.59 2.07 37.33
CA PRO A 358 19.52 3.06 36.28
C PRO A 358 19.85 2.46 34.91
N THR A 359 18.98 2.69 33.93
CA THR A 359 19.17 2.33 32.53
C THR A 359 18.77 3.50 31.63
N ALA A 360 19.19 3.51 30.37
CA ALA A 360 18.79 4.56 29.45
C ALA A 360 17.25 4.67 29.32
N ALA A 361 16.56 3.54 29.39
CA ALA A 361 15.10 3.49 29.24
C ALA A 361 14.34 4.09 30.45
N ASN A 362 14.84 3.91 31.68
CA ASN A 362 14.15 4.40 32.89
C ASN A 362 14.69 5.76 33.39
N GLN A 363 15.70 6.32 32.72
CA GLN A 363 16.19 7.68 33.00
C GLN A 363 15.62 8.74 32.03
N ARG A 364 14.64 8.36 31.20
CA ARG A 364 13.89 9.30 30.36
C ARG A 364 13.03 10.21 31.25
N ASP A 365 12.84 11.45 30.80
CA ASP A 365 12.05 12.49 31.50
C ASP A 365 10.73 12.81 30.77
N ASP A 366 10.51 12.23 29.59
CA ASP A 366 9.30 12.42 28.79
C ASP A 366 8.15 11.48 29.19
N TRP A 367 8.48 10.25 29.66
CA TRP A 367 7.49 9.29 30.11
C TRP A 367 7.96 8.52 31.35
N ASP A 368 7.02 8.37 32.31
CA ASP A 368 7.15 7.49 33.48
C ASP A 368 6.01 6.47 33.46
N THR A 369 6.35 5.22 33.21
CA THR A 369 5.42 4.07 33.22
C THR A 369 5.43 3.35 34.56
N ASN A 370 6.03 3.93 35.59
CA ASN A 370 6.20 3.34 36.92
C ASN A 370 6.69 1.88 36.87
N PRO A 371 7.82 1.61 36.17
CA PRO A 371 8.28 0.24 35.98
C PRO A 371 8.69 -0.39 37.33
N ASP A 372 8.40 -1.69 37.47
CA ASP A 372 8.81 -2.48 38.63
C ASP A 372 10.33 -2.39 38.81
N PRO A 373 10.85 -1.88 39.94
CA PRO A 373 12.29 -1.76 40.15
C PRO A 373 13.01 -3.11 40.17
N ASN A 374 12.31 -4.20 40.39
CA ASN A 374 12.89 -5.56 40.43
C ASN A 374 12.85 -6.27 39.06
N LEU A 375 11.91 -5.93 38.19
CA LEU A 375 11.58 -6.66 36.96
C LEU A 375 11.31 -5.69 35.82
N GLN A 376 12.34 -5.26 35.10
CA GLN A 376 12.23 -4.27 34.06
C GLN A 376 12.59 -4.81 32.68
N SER A 377 11.93 -4.30 31.64
CA SER A 377 12.32 -4.43 30.24
C SER A 377 11.76 -3.29 29.40
N THR A 378 11.96 -3.36 28.08
CA THR A 378 11.35 -2.48 27.08
C THR A 378 10.65 -3.32 25.99
N PRO A 379 9.63 -2.79 25.30
CA PRO A 379 9.04 -3.47 24.14
C PRO A 379 10.07 -3.88 23.08
N ALA A 380 11.03 -3.00 22.76
CA ALA A 380 12.06 -3.27 21.78
C ALA A 380 12.96 -4.45 22.18
N GLU A 381 13.44 -4.48 23.45
CA GLU A 381 14.33 -5.56 23.88
C GLU A 381 13.62 -6.91 23.98
N MET A 382 12.35 -6.92 24.42
CA MET A 382 11.57 -8.16 24.43
C MET A 382 11.24 -8.66 23.01
N GLY A 383 10.92 -7.75 22.09
CA GLY A 383 10.70 -8.11 20.70
C GLY A 383 11.96 -8.64 20.03
N ARG A 384 13.10 -7.95 20.20
CA ARG A 384 14.40 -8.39 19.68
C ARG A 384 14.88 -9.69 20.30
N LEU A 385 14.57 -9.94 21.59
CA LEU A 385 14.86 -11.25 22.21
C LEU A 385 14.10 -12.37 21.49
N LEU A 386 12.81 -12.19 21.23
CA LEU A 386 12.01 -13.21 20.54
C LEU A 386 12.45 -13.38 19.08
N SER A 387 12.83 -12.28 18.39
CA SER A 387 13.47 -12.35 17.08
C SER A 387 14.77 -13.16 17.14
N ALA A 388 15.63 -12.91 18.13
CA ALA A 388 16.89 -13.63 18.29
C ALA A 388 16.66 -15.15 18.59
N VAL A 389 15.61 -15.50 19.33
CA VAL A 389 15.24 -16.91 19.55
C VAL A 389 14.79 -17.57 18.25
N TYR A 390 13.99 -16.86 17.43
CA TYR A 390 13.59 -17.36 16.11
C TYR A 390 14.80 -17.52 15.17
N GLU A 391 15.65 -16.50 15.04
CA GLU A 391 16.85 -16.55 14.23
C GLU A 391 17.77 -17.69 14.66
N CYS A 392 17.93 -17.89 15.97
CA CYS A 392 18.66 -19.02 16.53
C CYS A 392 18.07 -20.35 16.08
N SER A 393 16.74 -20.50 16.06
CA SER A 393 16.09 -21.73 15.56
C SER A 393 16.38 -21.97 14.07
N GLN A 394 16.72 -20.91 13.33
CA GLN A 394 17.15 -21.00 11.93
C GLN A 394 18.69 -21.15 11.79
N GLY A 395 19.43 -21.25 12.87
CA GLY A 395 20.89 -21.42 12.89
C GLY A 395 21.68 -20.14 12.68
N GLN A 396 21.11 -18.98 12.97
CA GLN A 396 21.73 -17.67 12.77
C GLN A 396 21.41 -16.70 13.93
N GLY A 397 21.90 -15.46 13.83
CA GLY A 397 21.64 -14.38 14.76
C GLY A 397 22.50 -14.40 16.02
N ILE A 398 22.27 -13.38 16.90
CA ILE A 398 23.15 -13.04 17.99
C ILE A 398 23.31 -14.16 19.04
N ILE A 399 22.28 -14.99 19.26
CA ILE A 399 22.37 -16.12 20.20
C ILE A 399 23.37 -17.15 19.67
N ILE A 400 23.30 -17.52 18.39
CA ILE A 400 24.25 -18.46 17.75
C ILE A 400 25.65 -17.87 17.73
N GLU A 401 25.81 -16.60 17.42
CA GLU A 401 27.11 -15.92 17.37
C GLU A 401 27.83 -15.96 18.74
N LYS A 402 27.07 -15.78 19.83
CA LYS A 402 27.63 -15.71 21.17
C LYS A 402 27.70 -17.03 21.90
N TYR A 403 26.71 -17.90 21.68
CA TYR A 403 26.48 -19.09 22.49
C TYR A 403 26.30 -20.37 21.67
N GLY A 404 26.63 -20.37 20.36
CA GLY A 404 26.45 -21.52 19.46
C GLY A 404 27.18 -22.80 19.88
N GLU A 405 28.13 -22.71 20.85
CA GLU A 405 28.75 -23.88 21.47
C GLU A 405 27.85 -24.53 22.57
N THR A 406 26.91 -23.75 23.15
CA THR A 406 26.06 -24.18 24.29
C THR A 406 24.57 -24.07 24.01
N ILE A 407 24.15 -23.31 22.99
CA ILE A 407 22.77 -23.27 22.47
C ILE A 407 22.80 -23.60 20.99
N THR A 408 22.02 -24.60 20.59
CA THR A 408 21.85 -25.03 19.21
C THR A 408 20.51 -24.57 18.65
N PRO A 409 20.32 -24.60 17.32
CA PRO A 409 19.02 -24.33 16.69
C PRO A 409 17.87 -25.16 17.27
N ALA A 410 18.11 -26.42 17.60
CA ALA A 410 17.08 -27.30 18.18
C ALA A 410 16.64 -26.86 19.58
N GLU A 411 17.52 -26.25 20.38
CA GLU A 411 17.19 -25.71 21.70
C GLU A 411 16.37 -24.42 21.58
N CYS A 412 16.67 -23.58 20.60
CA CYS A 412 15.85 -22.41 20.31
C CYS A 412 14.46 -22.80 19.75
N GLU A 413 14.38 -23.81 18.89
CA GLU A 413 13.09 -24.39 18.47
C GLU A 413 12.31 -24.95 19.68
N THR A 414 13.00 -25.56 20.64
CA THR A 414 12.40 -26.02 21.90
C THR A 414 11.79 -24.87 22.70
N ILE A 415 12.42 -23.71 22.77
CA ILE A 415 11.84 -22.52 23.41
C ILE A 415 10.52 -22.14 22.75
N LEU A 416 10.52 -22.04 21.41
CA LEU A 416 9.31 -21.72 20.62
C LEU A 416 8.23 -22.79 20.82
N PHE A 417 8.62 -24.06 20.88
CA PHE A 417 7.70 -25.18 21.14
C PHE A 417 6.98 -24.99 22.49
N TYR A 418 7.69 -24.70 23.57
CA TYR A 418 7.06 -24.47 24.88
C TYR A 418 6.24 -23.17 24.92
N MET A 419 6.64 -22.14 24.18
CA MET A 419 5.82 -20.92 24.02
C MET A 419 4.48 -21.21 23.32
N SER A 420 4.42 -22.23 22.44
CA SER A 420 3.18 -22.63 21.77
C SER A 420 2.16 -23.27 22.73
N HIS A 421 2.57 -23.59 23.96
CA HIS A 421 1.70 -24.11 25.02
C HIS A 421 0.92 -23.00 25.73
N ASP A 422 1.23 -21.72 25.53
CA ASP A 422 0.40 -20.64 26.02
C ASP A 422 -0.93 -20.61 25.22
N GLN A 423 -2.01 -21.08 25.88
CA GLN A 423 -3.34 -21.20 25.28
C GLN A 423 -4.21 -19.95 25.51
N PHE A 424 -3.60 -18.84 25.87
CA PHE A 424 -4.30 -17.60 26.13
C PHE A 424 -4.68 -16.88 24.83
N GLN A 425 -5.84 -17.26 24.25
CA GLN A 425 -6.32 -16.79 22.94
C GLN A 425 -6.91 -15.36 22.97
N GLU A 426 -6.30 -14.46 23.72
CA GLU A 426 -6.65 -13.07 23.87
C GLU A 426 -5.48 -12.16 23.46
N MET A 427 -5.52 -10.88 23.73
CA MET A 427 -4.47 -9.91 23.43
C MET A 427 -4.03 -9.96 21.95
N LEU A 428 -2.75 -10.16 21.65
CA LEU A 428 -2.27 -10.22 20.26
C LEU A 428 -2.88 -11.41 19.51
N TRP A 429 -3.02 -12.57 20.15
CA TRP A 429 -3.67 -13.74 19.52
C TRP A 429 -5.11 -13.43 19.12
N GLY A 430 -5.89 -12.81 20.03
CA GLY A 430 -7.30 -12.49 19.77
C GLY A 430 -7.54 -11.47 18.64
N GLY A 431 -6.49 -10.80 18.16
CA GLY A 431 -6.53 -9.93 16.98
C GLY A 431 -6.37 -10.65 15.66
N LEU A 432 -5.83 -11.87 15.64
CA LEU A 432 -5.61 -12.62 14.42
C LEU A 432 -6.93 -13.15 13.84
N PRO A 433 -7.05 -13.27 12.52
CA PRO A 433 -8.20 -13.93 11.91
C PRO A 433 -8.21 -15.42 12.26
N ASP A 434 -9.41 -15.99 12.35
CA ASP A 434 -9.59 -17.44 12.52
C ASP A 434 -9.35 -18.15 11.18
N ILE A 435 -8.08 -18.31 10.83
CA ILE A 435 -7.66 -19.05 9.63
C ILE A 435 -6.70 -20.18 10.00
N PRO A 436 -6.77 -21.34 9.30
CA PRO A 436 -5.96 -22.52 9.62
C PRO A 436 -4.46 -22.30 9.60
N ASN A 437 -3.98 -21.27 8.88
CA ASN A 437 -2.57 -20.93 8.70
C ASN A 437 -2.09 -19.81 9.63
N ALA A 438 -2.93 -19.29 10.53
CA ALA A 438 -2.51 -18.32 11.53
C ALA A 438 -1.78 -19.05 12.67
N TRP A 439 -0.46 -18.97 12.63
CA TRP A 439 0.39 -19.53 13.65
C TRP A 439 0.92 -18.44 14.56
N ILE A 440 0.81 -18.62 15.86
CA ILE A 440 1.35 -17.72 16.87
C ILE A 440 1.97 -18.50 18.00
N VAL A 441 3.15 -18.07 18.45
CA VAL A 441 3.68 -18.36 19.77
C VAL A 441 3.85 -17.03 20.50
N HIS A 442 3.43 -16.97 21.75
CA HIS A 442 3.47 -15.70 22.47
C HIS A 442 3.70 -15.89 23.97
N LYS A 443 4.00 -14.80 24.65
CA LYS A 443 4.04 -14.72 26.09
C LYS A 443 3.42 -13.42 26.56
N HIS A 444 2.28 -13.54 27.22
CA HIS A 444 1.60 -12.42 27.85
C HIS A 444 2.16 -12.10 29.25
N GLY A 445 1.93 -10.87 29.71
CA GLY A 445 2.32 -10.39 31.02
C GLY A 445 1.32 -9.43 31.63
N PHE A 446 1.13 -9.55 32.94
CA PHE A 446 0.21 -8.71 33.72
C PHE A 446 0.91 -8.13 34.94
N ALA A 447 0.67 -6.85 35.17
CA ALA A 447 0.93 -6.12 36.40
C ALA A 447 -0.29 -5.24 36.71
N TYR A 448 -0.31 -4.60 37.87
CA TYR A 448 -1.43 -3.78 38.33
C TYR A 448 -1.72 -2.61 37.36
N GLU A 449 -0.69 -1.95 36.86
CA GLU A 449 -0.76 -0.78 35.98
C GLU A 449 -0.32 -1.05 34.55
N SER A 450 0.19 -2.25 34.25
CA SER A 450 0.75 -2.57 32.94
C SER A 450 0.34 -3.95 32.46
N HIS A 451 0.03 -4.06 31.17
CA HIS A 451 -0.15 -5.32 30.47
C HIS A 451 0.79 -5.38 29.26
N SER A 452 1.20 -6.58 28.89
CA SER A 452 2.09 -6.78 27.74
C SER A 452 1.81 -8.10 27.04
N ASP A 453 2.18 -8.17 25.76
CA ASP A 453 2.23 -9.42 25.02
C ASP A 453 3.36 -9.35 23.98
N VAL A 454 4.12 -10.43 23.87
CA VAL A 454 5.25 -10.58 22.95
C VAL A 454 5.02 -11.84 22.14
N ALA A 455 4.83 -11.67 20.83
CA ALA A 455 4.38 -12.73 19.93
C ALA A 455 5.29 -12.86 18.71
N LEU A 456 5.58 -14.09 18.29
CA LEU A 456 6.07 -14.45 16.97
C LEU A 456 4.89 -15.04 16.19
N ILE A 457 4.62 -14.47 15.02
CA ILE A 457 3.46 -14.80 14.20
C ILE A 457 3.93 -15.19 12.80
N TRP A 458 3.50 -16.34 12.28
CA TRP A 458 3.73 -16.74 10.90
C TRP A 458 2.58 -16.21 10.03
N GLY A 459 2.82 -15.06 9.43
CA GLY A 459 1.82 -14.29 8.70
C GLY A 459 1.83 -14.50 7.19
N PRO A 460 1.06 -13.69 6.46
CA PRO A 460 0.88 -13.81 5.02
C PRO A 460 2.15 -13.67 4.19
N THR A 461 3.13 -12.88 4.64
CA THR A 461 4.41 -12.64 3.94
C THR A 461 5.58 -13.37 4.57
N GLY A 462 5.39 -14.04 5.70
CA GLY A 462 6.43 -14.71 6.47
C GLY A 462 6.31 -14.41 7.96
N PRO A 463 7.30 -14.88 8.76
CA PRO A 463 7.29 -14.65 10.20
C PRO A 463 7.58 -13.18 10.55
N TYR A 464 6.90 -12.68 11.56
CA TYR A 464 7.15 -11.38 12.17
C TYR A 464 6.94 -11.43 13.68
N VAL A 465 7.62 -10.55 14.40
CA VAL A 465 7.48 -10.40 15.85
C VAL A 465 6.69 -9.13 16.14
N VAL A 466 5.81 -9.20 17.14
CA VAL A 466 5.13 -8.05 17.74
C VAL A 466 5.39 -8.08 19.24
N SER A 467 5.85 -6.96 19.79
CA SER A 467 6.00 -6.74 21.23
C SER A 467 5.25 -5.48 21.61
N PHE A 468 4.17 -5.61 22.39
CA PHE A 468 3.29 -4.50 22.70
C PHE A 468 3.04 -4.40 24.19
N PHE A 469 3.33 -3.23 24.76
CA PHE A 469 3.21 -2.92 26.18
C PHE A 469 2.30 -1.72 26.36
N VAL A 470 1.44 -1.78 27.36
CA VAL A 470 0.55 -0.68 27.73
C VAL A 470 0.63 -0.40 29.23
N TYR A 471 0.52 0.87 29.60
CA TYR A 471 0.55 1.34 30.97
C TYR A 471 -0.61 2.34 31.21
N ARG A 472 -1.21 2.24 32.39
CA ARG A 472 -2.18 3.22 32.88
C ARG A 472 -2.02 3.39 34.37
N ALA A 473 -1.73 4.62 34.81
CA ALA A 473 -1.57 4.93 36.24
C ALA A 473 -2.81 4.56 37.06
N GLY A 474 -2.59 3.93 38.20
CA GLY A 474 -3.60 3.49 39.15
C GLY A 474 -4.21 2.12 38.87
N TRP A 475 -4.60 1.81 37.67
CA TRP A 475 -5.15 0.51 37.28
C TRP A 475 -5.26 0.34 35.76
N MET A 476 -4.72 -0.75 35.23
CA MET A 476 -4.93 -1.16 33.84
C MET A 476 -6.11 -2.14 33.78
N ASP A 477 -7.24 -1.65 33.24
CA ASP A 477 -8.38 -2.56 33.04
C ASP A 477 -8.18 -3.46 31.84
N TRP A 478 -8.70 -4.69 31.96
CA TRP A 478 -8.56 -5.74 30.97
C TRP A 478 -9.19 -5.38 29.61
N ALA A 479 -10.40 -4.84 29.61
CA ALA A 479 -11.12 -4.56 28.36
C ALA A 479 -10.38 -3.56 27.49
N THR A 480 -9.81 -2.49 28.09
CA THR A 480 -9.04 -1.46 27.41
C THR A 480 -7.76 -2.01 26.80
N SER A 481 -6.96 -2.74 27.59
CA SER A 481 -5.68 -3.30 27.09
C SER A 481 -5.90 -4.36 26.02
N ASN A 482 -6.82 -5.31 26.26
CA ASN A 482 -7.11 -6.41 25.35
C ASN A 482 -7.66 -5.91 24.01
N SER A 483 -8.60 -4.96 24.04
CA SER A 483 -9.12 -4.35 22.81
C SER A 483 -8.02 -3.68 21.99
N ARG A 484 -7.11 -2.93 22.65
CA ARG A 484 -6.02 -2.25 21.96
C ARG A 484 -5.01 -3.24 21.35
N MET A 485 -4.65 -4.30 22.09
CA MET A 485 -3.74 -5.35 21.59
C MET A 485 -4.34 -6.10 20.41
N LYS A 486 -5.62 -6.48 20.49
CA LYS A 486 -6.33 -7.08 19.35
C LYS A 486 -6.33 -6.17 18.12
N GLY A 487 -6.56 -4.87 18.31
CA GLY A 487 -6.56 -3.89 17.22
C GLY A 487 -5.20 -3.77 16.53
N VAL A 488 -4.11 -3.69 17.30
CA VAL A 488 -2.73 -3.64 16.79
C VAL A 488 -2.40 -4.92 16.01
N SER A 489 -2.68 -6.09 16.59
CA SER A 489 -2.44 -7.38 15.94
C SER A 489 -3.21 -7.51 14.62
N ARG A 490 -4.50 -7.12 14.62
CA ARG A 490 -5.35 -7.13 13.43
C ARG A 490 -4.86 -6.17 12.35
N ALA A 491 -4.47 -4.94 12.72
CA ALA A 491 -3.93 -3.95 11.78
C ALA A 491 -2.65 -4.47 11.11
N THR A 492 -1.76 -5.06 11.90
CA THR A 492 -0.49 -5.64 11.44
C THR A 492 -0.72 -6.82 10.49
N TRP A 493 -1.60 -7.75 10.85
CA TRP A 493 -1.96 -8.86 9.98
C TRP A 493 -2.52 -8.38 8.63
N ARG A 494 -3.46 -7.42 8.66
CA ARG A 494 -4.08 -6.87 7.45
C ARG A 494 -3.10 -6.10 6.58
N PHE A 495 -2.09 -5.47 7.18
CA PHE A 495 -0.98 -4.89 6.43
C PHE A 495 -0.21 -5.95 5.64
N PHE A 496 0.18 -7.05 6.28
CA PHE A 496 0.92 -8.11 5.61
C PHE A 496 0.09 -8.84 4.55
N GLU A 497 -1.22 -9.04 4.76
CA GLU A 497 -2.13 -9.53 3.70
C GLU A 497 -2.18 -8.57 2.50
N PHE A 498 -2.26 -7.29 2.75
CA PHE A 498 -2.28 -6.28 1.71
C PHE A 498 -0.95 -6.25 0.96
N ARG A 499 0.18 -6.23 1.67
CA ARG A 499 1.54 -6.28 1.11
C ARG A 499 1.73 -7.53 0.24
N GLN A 500 1.29 -8.68 0.71
CA GLN A 500 1.31 -9.94 -0.04
C GLN A 500 0.58 -9.82 -1.39
N LYS A 501 -0.63 -9.26 -1.37
CA LYS A 501 -1.45 -9.07 -2.58
C LYS A 501 -0.80 -8.08 -3.55
N GLN A 502 -0.29 -6.96 -3.06
CA GLN A 502 0.34 -5.92 -3.89
C GLN A 502 1.62 -6.41 -4.56
N LEU A 503 2.40 -7.23 -3.88
CA LEU A 503 3.67 -7.77 -4.38
C LEU A 503 3.53 -9.15 -5.03
N ALA A 504 2.31 -9.69 -5.12
CA ALA A 504 2.01 -11.03 -5.64
C ALA A 504 2.88 -12.14 -4.99
N LEU A 505 3.13 -12.03 -3.68
CA LEU A 505 3.90 -13.00 -2.92
C LEU A 505 3.08 -14.26 -2.65
N THR A 506 3.76 -15.40 -2.59
CA THR A 506 3.13 -16.65 -2.16
C THR A 506 3.06 -16.73 -0.64
N THR A 507 1.95 -17.26 -0.10
CA THR A 507 1.87 -17.54 1.34
C THR A 507 2.94 -18.58 1.71
N PRO A 508 3.80 -18.30 2.70
CA PRO A 508 4.77 -19.28 3.15
C PRO A 508 4.05 -20.50 3.78
N PRO A 509 4.67 -21.70 3.73
CA PRO A 509 4.10 -22.85 4.39
C PRO A 509 4.02 -22.61 5.91
N PRO A 510 3.03 -23.21 6.61
CA PRO A 510 2.95 -23.11 8.05
C PRO A 510 4.20 -23.73 8.70
N HIS A 511 4.70 -23.09 9.74
CA HIS A 511 5.80 -23.63 10.53
C HIS A 511 5.26 -24.67 11.50
N ILE A 512 5.88 -25.84 11.55
CA ILE A 512 5.48 -26.93 12.47
C ILE A 512 6.58 -27.06 13.53
N LEU A 513 6.24 -26.71 14.77
CA LEU A 513 7.12 -26.93 15.91
C LEU A 513 7.03 -28.38 16.36
N SER A 514 8.17 -29.00 16.60
CA SER A 514 8.26 -30.39 17.05
C SER A 514 8.61 -30.46 18.52
N PRO A 515 8.03 -31.40 19.28
CA PRO A 515 8.41 -31.61 20.67
C PRO A 515 9.89 -32.01 20.78
N PRO A 516 10.65 -31.45 21.74
CA PRO A 516 12.04 -31.83 21.94
C PRO A 516 12.19 -33.28 22.39
N PRO A 517 13.37 -33.90 22.15
CA PRO A 517 13.68 -35.19 22.71
C PRO A 517 13.53 -35.16 24.23
N GLY A 518 12.73 -36.06 24.80
CA GLY A 518 12.49 -36.11 26.24
C GLY A 518 11.34 -35.27 26.76
N TYR A 519 10.60 -34.60 25.87
CA TYR A 519 9.35 -33.96 26.25
C TYR A 519 8.39 -34.96 26.89
N VAL A 520 7.83 -34.57 28.04
CA VAL A 520 6.78 -35.31 28.72
C VAL A 520 5.53 -34.45 28.67
N GLN A 521 4.50 -34.93 27.99
CA GLN A 521 3.21 -34.25 27.95
C GLN A 521 2.61 -34.15 29.34
N ILE A 522 2.38 -32.92 29.81
CA ILE A 522 1.88 -32.66 31.17
C ILE A 522 0.35 -32.59 31.18
N HIS A 523 -0.24 -32.13 30.09
CA HIS A 523 -1.67 -31.95 29.95
C HIS A 523 -2.22 -32.89 28.86
N ASP A 524 -3.15 -33.78 29.23
CA ASP A 524 -3.80 -34.71 28.30
C ASP A 524 -4.63 -34.00 27.22
N ASP A 525 -5.05 -32.75 27.48
CA ASP A 525 -5.88 -31.94 26.58
C ASP A 525 -5.06 -31.08 25.60
N TYR A 526 -3.74 -31.01 25.77
CA TYR A 526 -2.89 -30.23 24.86
C TYR A 526 -2.73 -30.98 23.53
N LYS A 527 -3.42 -30.48 22.52
CA LYS A 527 -3.14 -30.84 21.13
C LYS A 527 -2.27 -29.75 20.56
N PRO A 528 -0.99 -30.04 20.24
CA PRO A 528 -0.22 -29.10 19.44
C PRO A 528 -1.07 -28.72 18.23
N VAL A 529 -1.12 -27.45 17.88
CA VAL A 529 -1.81 -26.97 16.67
C VAL A 529 -1.05 -27.55 15.47
N VAL A 530 -1.18 -28.85 15.28
CA VAL A 530 -0.74 -29.51 14.05
C VAL A 530 -1.82 -29.21 13.05
N SER A 531 -1.55 -28.33 12.11
CA SER A 531 -2.37 -28.22 10.91
C SER A 531 -2.35 -29.62 10.27
N THR A 532 -3.42 -30.39 10.49
CA THR A 532 -3.64 -31.59 9.69
C THR A 532 -3.81 -31.11 8.26
N GLY A 533 -2.73 -31.16 7.50
CA GLY A 533 -2.78 -30.97 6.07
C GLY A 533 -3.90 -31.87 5.54
N GLY A 534 -4.98 -31.23 5.10
CA GLY A 534 -6.06 -31.94 4.45
C GLY A 534 -5.48 -32.71 3.25
N LYS A 535 -5.82 -33.99 3.18
CA LYS A 535 -5.59 -34.81 2.00
C LYS A 535 -6.28 -34.21 0.78
#